data_19111dcab16a96cbce89a31a66103d4e
#
_entry.id   19111dcab16a96cbce89a31a66103d4e
#
_cell.length_a   1.000
_cell.length_b   1.000
_cell.length_c   1.000
_cell.angle_alpha   90.00
_cell.angle_beta   90.00
_cell.angle_gamma   90.00
#
_symmetry.space_group_name_H-M   'P 1'
#
loop_
_entity.id
_entity.type
_entity.pdbx_description
1 polymer ?
#
loop_
_entity_poly.entity_id
_entity_poly.type
_entity_poly.pdbx_seq_one_letter_code
_entity_poly.pdbx_strand_id
1 'polypeptide(L)'
;MTKPIRAEDFEIVRFGGGQNSRSSQDQVDRLECTSGANFLLDPGNSELRPRPPFDEIGIAPNGAEIRGFVTLLKTDGTVTMLVQAGATVYKWDGTAFTSVGTVNQLAQLRGPREANWALDDKVLISDLNLKDEIHEWNGTIFQQTAFLQSDGSSAFGAFRARYCIVDNERAFFANIHDNGADFPHLLVSSERGDYLVVSASDRPASTLGDDAPWFLPMPQLKSINGLAFSFGVLAVSQEAGAFEKLTGSTAKDFALDKLHDGSGARGRESVVATSNDIFYGSPGKIESLNATDKFGDVEWDDLSFKIRPDIITNKDWTLVYNPRLKRVYCFPTSQQEVWVLHIDFIGTDLSPWVKWTTRHSLSFQPTATMVCRDPVDGLEYTFMGDAVGKLYRLEGSGTSGDGGTDAVEVKRVSKIYAAPLDTKAFHINGWLQYKKLTTSSTVKLRFLFSGEHAFDSEKTLSTTAVIFNTPYGGAVYYGGSFYYGPNQLNRFIRRIFGIEGQGNQFQVEVSVDGNNDFALTEVGFRYDFAD
;
A
#
# COMPACT_ATOMS: atom_id res chain seq x y z
N MET A 1 21.21 53.87 -9.36
CA MET A 1 21.59 52.85 -10.37
C MET A 1 21.52 51.50 -9.69
N THR A 2 20.41 50.85 -9.81
CA THR A 2 20.21 49.47 -9.31
C THR A 2 21.06 48.54 -10.15
N LYS A 3 21.97 47.79 -9.53
CA LYS A 3 22.71 46.72 -10.20
C LYS A 3 21.69 45.77 -10.86
N PRO A 4 21.87 45.43 -12.14
CA PRO A 4 21.04 44.39 -12.72
C PRO A 4 21.30 43.10 -11.95
N ILE A 5 20.26 42.56 -11.37
CA ILE A 5 20.27 41.24 -10.74
C ILE A 5 20.63 40.24 -11.84
N ARG A 6 21.67 39.46 -11.64
CA ARG A 6 22.10 38.43 -12.59
C ARG A 6 20.95 37.45 -12.85
N ALA A 7 20.65 37.30 -14.13
CA ALA A 7 19.58 36.47 -14.68
C ALA A 7 19.88 34.94 -14.53
N GLU A 8 20.49 34.49 -13.45
CA GLU A 8 21.14 33.15 -13.46
C GLU A 8 20.43 32.05 -12.70
N ASP A 9 19.43 32.32 -11.86
CA ASP A 9 18.87 31.23 -11.05
C ASP A 9 17.37 31.06 -11.24
N PHE A 10 17.01 30.22 -12.23
CA PHE A 10 15.68 29.64 -12.27
C PHE A 10 15.60 28.52 -11.25
N GLU A 11 14.66 28.63 -10.32
CA GLU A 11 14.27 27.51 -9.49
C GLU A 11 13.37 26.56 -10.30
N ILE A 12 13.68 25.29 -10.24
CA ILE A 12 12.90 24.26 -10.92
C ILE A 12 12.37 23.28 -9.88
N VAL A 13 11.05 23.22 -9.75
CA VAL A 13 10.36 22.20 -8.95
C VAL A 13 10.21 20.96 -9.82
N ARG A 14 10.81 19.87 -9.40
CA ARG A 14 10.69 18.54 -10.00
C ARG A 14 9.94 17.61 -9.06
N PHE A 15 9.55 16.45 -9.54
CA PHE A 15 8.57 15.58 -8.86
C PHE A 15 9.10 14.17 -8.61
N GLY A 16 10.40 14.00 -8.46
CA GLY A 16 11.05 12.69 -8.35
C GLY A 16 10.93 11.99 -7.01
N GLY A 17 10.59 12.69 -5.93
CA GLY A 17 10.52 12.15 -4.58
C GLY A 17 9.17 12.32 -3.91
N GLY A 18 8.93 11.58 -2.84
CA GLY A 18 7.70 11.61 -2.05
C GLY A 18 7.66 12.72 -1.01
N GLN A 19 6.78 12.54 -0.03
CA GLN A 19 6.59 13.49 1.06
C GLN A 19 7.69 13.37 2.12
N ASN A 20 8.23 14.50 2.55
CA ASN A 20 9.16 14.63 3.65
C ASN A 20 8.67 15.74 4.59
N SER A 21 7.98 15.36 5.64
CA SER A 21 7.45 16.26 6.65
C SER A 21 8.36 16.39 7.88
N ARG A 22 9.45 15.61 7.94
CA ARG A 22 10.40 15.63 9.06
C ARG A 22 11.45 16.71 8.96
N SER A 23 12.03 16.89 7.78
CA SER A 23 13.04 17.94 7.57
C SER A 23 12.40 19.32 7.71
N SER A 24 13.17 20.31 8.17
CA SER A 24 12.72 21.69 8.11
C SER A 24 12.38 22.03 6.65
N GLN A 25 11.32 22.81 6.46
CA GLN A 25 10.73 23.00 5.13
C GLN A 25 11.68 23.64 4.10
N ASP A 26 12.72 24.33 4.57
CA ASP A 26 13.80 24.89 3.75
C ASP A 26 14.86 23.84 3.36
N GLN A 27 14.98 22.75 4.13
CA GLN A 27 15.97 21.68 3.93
C GLN A 27 15.43 20.48 3.17
N VAL A 28 14.14 20.49 2.81
CA VAL A 28 13.55 19.43 1.98
C VAL A 28 14.23 19.43 0.60
N ASP A 29 14.55 18.24 0.09
CA ASP A 29 15.15 18.11 -1.25
C ASP A 29 14.24 18.72 -2.33
N ARG A 30 14.87 19.23 -3.41
CA ARG A 30 14.11 19.82 -4.53
C ARG A 30 13.17 18.85 -5.23
N LEU A 31 13.45 17.56 -5.14
CA LEU A 31 12.63 16.48 -5.72
C LEU A 31 11.53 16.02 -4.78
N GLU A 32 11.61 16.31 -3.49
CA GLU A 32 10.63 15.96 -2.48
C GLU A 32 9.58 17.06 -2.29
N CYS A 33 8.55 16.79 -1.51
CA CYS A 33 7.54 17.76 -1.10
C CYS A 33 7.37 17.80 0.41
N THR A 34 7.00 18.96 0.94
CA THR A 34 6.68 19.12 2.37
C THR A 34 5.33 18.53 2.71
N SER A 35 4.41 18.58 1.76
CA SER A 35 3.08 17.98 1.84
C SER A 35 2.58 17.63 0.44
N GLY A 36 1.84 16.54 0.33
CA GLY A 36 1.27 16.17 -0.96
C GLY A 36 0.29 15.03 -0.87
N ALA A 37 -0.54 14.85 -1.89
CA ALA A 37 -1.50 13.76 -1.97
C ALA A 37 -1.78 13.32 -3.40
N ASN A 38 -2.15 12.05 -3.55
CA ASN A 38 -2.74 11.48 -4.76
C ASN A 38 -1.86 11.49 -6.01
N PHE A 39 -0.55 11.40 -5.86
CA PHE A 39 0.36 11.26 -7.00
C PHE A 39 1.11 9.92 -6.95
N LEU A 40 1.75 9.59 -8.06
CA LEU A 40 2.62 8.43 -8.19
C LEU A 40 4.08 8.88 -8.22
N LEU A 41 4.95 8.03 -7.69
CA LEU A 41 6.39 8.10 -7.91
C LEU A 41 6.79 7.15 -9.03
N ASP A 42 7.62 7.62 -9.94
CA ASP A 42 8.17 6.83 -11.03
C ASP A 42 9.71 6.97 -11.01
N PRO A 43 10.47 5.90 -10.75
CA PRO A 43 11.92 5.95 -10.63
C PRO A 43 12.66 6.46 -11.88
N GLY A 44 12.03 6.37 -13.04
CA GLY A 44 12.62 6.83 -14.31
C GLY A 44 12.24 8.23 -14.73
N ASN A 45 11.21 8.81 -14.11
CA ASN A 45 10.60 10.06 -14.55
C ASN A 45 10.31 10.97 -13.35
N SER A 46 10.86 12.16 -13.35
CA SER A 46 10.52 13.19 -12.35
C SER A 46 9.19 13.87 -12.70
N GLU A 47 8.14 13.09 -12.98
CA GLU A 47 6.83 13.58 -13.40
C GLU A 47 5.82 13.49 -12.27
N LEU A 48 5.01 14.52 -12.12
CA LEU A 48 3.82 14.48 -11.26
C LEU A 48 2.68 13.83 -12.05
N ARG A 49 2.34 12.62 -11.70
CA ARG A 49 1.19 11.90 -12.27
C ARG A 49 0.15 11.66 -11.19
N PRO A 50 -1.14 11.82 -11.50
CA PRO A 50 -2.20 11.38 -10.62
C PRO A 50 -2.08 9.89 -10.31
N ARG A 51 -2.48 9.48 -9.10
CA ARG A 51 -2.75 8.09 -8.86
C ARG A 51 -3.95 7.61 -9.68
N PRO A 52 -4.02 6.33 -10.05
CA PRO A 52 -5.25 5.78 -10.60
C PRO A 52 -6.38 5.88 -9.56
N PRO A 53 -7.63 6.04 -9.99
CA PRO A 53 -8.77 5.89 -9.11
C PRO A 53 -8.92 4.42 -8.67
N PHE A 54 -9.70 4.18 -7.64
CA PHE A 54 -10.20 2.85 -7.38
C PHE A 54 -11.57 2.65 -8.04
N ASP A 55 -11.79 1.46 -8.59
CA ASP A 55 -13.03 1.12 -9.29
C ASP A 55 -13.96 0.36 -8.35
N GLU A 56 -15.23 0.74 -8.29
CA GLU A 56 -16.29 -0.12 -7.76
C GLU A 56 -16.58 -1.19 -8.82
N ILE A 57 -16.34 -2.45 -8.49
CA ILE A 57 -16.44 -3.56 -9.44
C ILE A 57 -17.62 -4.50 -9.16
N GLY A 58 -18.26 -4.40 -8.00
CA GLY A 58 -19.42 -5.20 -7.68
C GLY A 58 -20.00 -4.89 -6.31
N ILE A 59 -21.21 -5.42 -6.08
CA ILE A 59 -21.92 -5.32 -4.81
C ILE A 59 -22.37 -6.73 -4.43
N ALA A 60 -22.04 -7.17 -3.21
CA ALA A 60 -22.48 -8.45 -2.69
C ALA A 60 -24.03 -8.54 -2.66
N PRO A 61 -24.64 -9.63 -3.13
CA PRO A 61 -26.09 -9.72 -3.30
C PRO A 61 -26.90 -9.50 -2.01
N ASN A 62 -26.31 -9.80 -0.85
CA ASN A 62 -26.96 -9.60 0.45
C ASN A 62 -26.77 -8.18 1.03
N GLY A 63 -25.97 -7.31 0.39
CA GLY A 63 -25.69 -5.96 0.86
C GLY A 63 -25.01 -5.90 2.23
N ALA A 64 -24.44 -7.01 2.70
CA ALA A 64 -23.76 -7.07 3.99
C ALA A 64 -22.29 -6.65 3.86
N GLU A 65 -21.73 -6.18 4.97
CA GLU A 65 -20.33 -5.80 5.09
C GLU A 65 -19.38 -6.86 4.52
N ILE A 66 -18.47 -6.47 3.64
CA ILE A 66 -17.39 -7.34 3.18
C ILE A 66 -16.35 -7.46 4.28
N ARG A 67 -16.12 -8.68 4.75
CA ARG A 67 -15.28 -8.97 5.92
C ARG A 67 -14.02 -9.73 5.61
N GLY A 68 -13.93 -10.38 4.45
CA GLY A 68 -12.78 -11.21 4.15
C GLY A 68 -12.62 -11.53 2.67
N PHE A 69 -11.42 -11.92 2.35
CA PHE A 69 -11.01 -12.32 1.01
C PHE A 69 -10.22 -13.62 1.06
N VAL A 70 -10.36 -14.42 0.01
CA VAL A 70 -9.62 -15.66 -0.20
C VAL A 70 -9.19 -15.73 -1.65
N THR A 71 -7.93 -16.09 -1.91
CA THR A 71 -7.42 -16.31 -3.26
C THR A 71 -6.84 -17.70 -3.39
N LEU A 72 -7.34 -18.47 -4.34
CA LEU A 72 -6.79 -19.76 -4.72
C LEU A 72 -6.13 -19.65 -6.09
N LEU A 73 -4.86 -20.04 -6.14
CA LEU A 73 -4.11 -20.25 -7.37
C LEU A 73 -3.82 -21.75 -7.48
N LYS A 74 -4.44 -22.42 -8.44
CA LYS A 74 -4.18 -23.83 -8.72
C LYS A 74 -2.89 -24.04 -9.49
N THR A 75 -2.41 -25.26 -9.47
CA THR A 75 -1.20 -25.68 -10.21
C THR A 75 -1.36 -25.57 -11.73
N ASP A 76 -2.60 -25.68 -12.24
CA ASP A 76 -2.94 -25.45 -13.65
C ASP A 76 -3.01 -23.96 -14.05
N GLY A 77 -2.78 -23.04 -13.11
CA GLY A 77 -2.88 -21.61 -13.32
C GLY A 77 -4.28 -21.03 -13.15
N THR A 78 -5.30 -21.85 -12.87
CA THR A 78 -6.65 -21.37 -12.59
C THR A 78 -6.69 -20.54 -11.32
N VAL A 79 -7.29 -19.36 -11.40
CA VAL A 79 -7.46 -18.44 -10.26
C VAL A 79 -8.93 -18.41 -9.86
N THR A 80 -9.18 -18.51 -8.57
CA THR A 80 -10.51 -18.25 -8.01
C THR A 80 -10.40 -17.32 -6.80
N MET A 81 -11.40 -16.47 -6.63
CA MET A 81 -11.49 -15.52 -5.55
C MET A 81 -12.78 -15.73 -4.77
N LEU A 82 -12.70 -15.79 -3.45
CA LEU A 82 -13.87 -15.73 -2.58
C LEU A 82 -13.93 -14.38 -1.86
N VAL A 83 -15.16 -13.93 -1.65
CA VAL A 83 -15.49 -12.71 -0.91
C VAL A 83 -16.49 -13.07 0.17
N GLN A 84 -16.15 -12.81 1.42
CA GLN A 84 -17.08 -12.94 2.54
C GLN A 84 -17.87 -11.64 2.69
N ALA A 85 -19.20 -11.73 2.63
CA ALA A 85 -20.10 -10.62 2.95
C ALA A 85 -21.08 -11.04 4.06
N GLY A 86 -20.89 -10.47 5.24
CA GLY A 86 -21.57 -10.92 6.46
C GLY A 86 -21.27 -12.38 6.76
N ALA A 87 -22.32 -13.20 6.87
CA ALA A 87 -22.20 -14.65 7.07
C ALA A 87 -22.09 -15.46 5.76
N THR A 88 -22.22 -14.85 4.59
CA THR A 88 -22.23 -15.57 3.32
C THR A 88 -20.88 -15.44 2.61
N VAL A 89 -20.38 -16.55 2.10
CA VAL A 89 -19.17 -16.61 1.28
C VAL A 89 -19.59 -16.76 -0.19
N TYR A 90 -19.09 -15.88 -1.00
CA TYR A 90 -19.35 -15.83 -2.44
C TYR A 90 -18.07 -16.11 -3.22
N LYS A 91 -18.19 -16.89 -4.29
CA LYS A 91 -17.19 -16.90 -5.36
C LYS A 91 -17.42 -15.69 -6.25
N TRP A 92 -16.37 -14.93 -6.49
CA TRP A 92 -16.33 -13.82 -7.44
C TRP A 92 -15.65 -14.29 -8.74
N ASP A 93 -16.33 -14.13 -9.88
CA ASP A 93 -15.82 -14.53 -11.20
C ASP A 93 -15.34 -13.35 -12.06
N GLY A 94 -15.29 -12.14 -11.48
CA GLY A 94 -14.95 -10.89 -12.17
C GLY A 94 -16.17 -10.06 -12.57
N THR A 95 -17.37 -10.64 -12.54
CA THR A 95 -18.63 -9.97 -12.92
C THR A 95 -19.79 -10.26 -11.97
N ALA A 96 -19.83 -11.45 -11.40
CA ALA A 96 -20.94 -11.92 -10.58
C ALA A 96 -20.48 -12.62 -9.30
N PHE A 97 -21.35 -12.59 -8.30
CA PHE A 97 -21.19 -13.29 -7.03
C PHE A 97 -22.06 -14.56 -7.02
N THR A 98 -21.44 -15.71 -6.78
CA THR A 98 -22.13 -16.98 -6.60
C THR A 98 -21.92 -17.47 -5.17
N SER A 99 -22.98 -17.67 -4.39
CA SER A 99 -22.86 -18.19 -3.01
C SER A 99 -22.31 -19.61 -3.02
N VAL A 100 -21.29 -19.85 -2.19
CA VAL A 100 -20.62 -21.17 -2.06
C VAL A 100 -20.69 -21.73 -0.66
N GLY A 101 -21.06 -20.93 0.33
CA GLY A 101 -21.18 -21.40 1.72
C GLY A 101 -21.52 -20.29 2.69
N THR A 102 -21.56 -20.65 3.95
CA THR A 102 -21.81 -19.74 5.07
C THR A 102 -20.82 -19.97 6.19
N VAL A 103 -20.57 -18.92 6.96
CA VAL A 103 -19.68 -18.89 8.12
C VAL A 103 -20.33 -18.15 9.27
N ASN A 104 -19.69 -18.09 10.41
CA ASN A 104 -20.15 -17.23 11.51
C ASN A 104 -20.19 -15.78 11.05
N GLN A 105 -21.28 -15.08 11.33
CA GLN A 105 -21.47 -13.68 10.93
C GLN A 105 -20.41 -12.71 11.50
N LEU A 106 -19.72 -13.09 12.58
CA LEU A 106 -18.65 -12.30 13.20
C LEU A 106 -17.25 -12.75 12.74
N ALA A 107 -17.16 -13.79 11.91
CA ALA A 107 -15.89 -14.21 11.32
C ALA A 107 -15.35 -13.15 10.37
N GLN A 108 -14.04 -13.15 10.23
CA GLN A 108 -13.30 -12.38 9.24
C GLN A 108 -12.32 -13.30 8.53
N LEU A 109 -12.77 -13.85 7.42
CA LEU A 109 -12.02 -14.87 6.68
C LEU A 109 -10.78 -14.29 6.00
N ARG A 110 -9.71 -15.06 6.06
CA ARG A 110 -8.46 -14.77 5.37
C ARG A 110 -7.86 -16.02 4.76
N GLY A 111 -7.71 -16.00 3.45
CA GLY A 111 -7.01 -17.05 2.69
C GLY A 111 -6.07 -16.40 1.68
N PRO A 112 -4.91 -15.90 2.12
CA PRO A 112 -3.94 -15.27 1.24
C PRO A 112 -3.26 -16.33 0.34
N ARG A 113 -2.53 -15.86 -0.66
CA ARG A 113 -1.79 -16.74 -1.59
C ARG A 113 -0.84 -17.68 -0.85
N GLU A 114 -0.24 -17.23 0.22
CA GLU A 114 0.70 -17.99 1.06
C GLU A 114 0.05 -19.13 1.84
N ALA A 115 -1.28 -19.18 1.91
CA ALA A 115 -2.04 -20.26 2.51
C ALA A 115 -2.50 -21.34 1.49
N ASN A 116 -2.02 -21.27 0.26
CA ASN A 116 -2.35 -22.26 -0.78
C ASN A 116 -1.59 -23.57 -0.57
N TRP A 117 -2.34 -24.66 -0.47
CA TRP A 117 -1.84 -26.01 -0.42
C TRP A 117 -1.77 -26.60 -1.82
N ALA A 118 -0.57 -26.55 -2.43
CA ALA A 118 -0.38 -26.87 -3.83
C ALA A 118 -0.59 -28.35 -4.17
N LEU A 119 -0.36 -29.25 -3.20
CA LEU A 119 -0.51 -30.71 -3.43
C LEU A 119 -1.95 -31.12 -3.81
N ASP A 120 -2.95 -30.43 -3.25
CA ASP A 120 -4.36 -30.74 -3.49
C ASP A 120 -5.12 -29.60 -4.19
N ASP A 121 -4.42 -28.59 -4.71
CA ASP A 121 -5.04 -27.39 -5.29
C ASP A 121 -6.10 -26.74 -4.39
N LYS A 122 -5.75 -26.54 -3.12
CA LYS A 122 -6.63 -25.94 -2.12
C LYS A 122 -6.01 -24.70 -1.49
N VAL A 123 -6.85 -23.85 -0.91
CA VAL A 123 -6.41 -22.80 0.00
C VAL A 123 -7.00 -23.05 1.39
N LEU A 124 -6.17 -22.91 2.41
CA LEU A 124 -6.59 -22.95 3.81
C LEU A 124 -7.02 -21.56 4.24
N ILE A 125 -8.14 -21.48 4.97
CA ILE A 125 -8.82 -20.23 5.27
C ILE A 125 -8.93 -20.09 6.78
N SER A 126 -8.22 -19.13 7.34
CA SER A 126 -8.25 -18.77 8.75
C SER A 126 -9.30 -17.70 9.04
N ASP A 127 -9.60 -17.49 10.32
CA ASP A 127 -10.49 -16.43 10.79
C ASP A 127 -9.76 -15.48 11.75
N LEU A 128 -9.53 -14.25 11.34
CA LEU A 128 -8.87 -13.23 12.14
C LEU A 128 -9.58 -12.93 13.47
N ASN A 129 -10.85 -13.25 13.60
CA ASN A 129 -11.66 -13.04 14.79
C ASN A 129 -11.81 -14.27 15.68
N LEU A 130 -11.33 -15.44 15.24
CA LEU A 130 -11.47 -16.74 15.94
C LEU A 130 -12.94 -17.10 16.25
N LYS A 131 -13.87 -16.72 15.38
CA LYS A 131 -15.31 -17.02 15.53
C LYS A 131 -15.74 -18.24 14.76
N ASP A 132 -14.93 -18.62 13.75
CA ASP A 132 -15.17 -19.79 12.93
C ASP A 132 -13.93 -20.69 12.86
N GLU A 133 -14.13 -21.94 12.51
CA GLU A 133 -13.07 -22.91 12.34
C GLU A 133 -12.31 -22.67 11.03
N ILE A 134 -11.18 -23.36 10.86
CA ILE A 134 -10.45 -23.32 9.60
C ILE A 134 -11.32 -23.94 8.51
N HIS A 135 -11.41 -23.26 7.38
CA HIS A 135 -12.06 -23.75 6.18
C HIS A 135 -11.06 -24.07 5.08
N GLU A 136 -11.50 -24.80 4.09
CA GLU A 136 -10.76 -25.06 2.86
C GLU A 136 -11.61 -24.76 1.63
N TRP A 137 -10.95 -24.36 0.56
CA TRP A 137 -11.55 -24.11 -0.74
C TRP A 137 -10.69 -24.71 -1.85
N ASN A 138 -11.29 -25.54 -2.72
CA ASN A 138 -10.63 -26.17 -3.87
C ASN A 138 -11.05 -25.61 -5.24
N GLY A 139 -11.72 -24.46 -5.25
CA GLY A 139 -12.29 -23.86 -6.47
C GLY A 139 -13.74 -24.26 -6.74
N THR A 140 -14.28 -25.26 -6.03
CA THR A 140 -15.64 -25.76 -6.19
C THR A 140 -16.38 -25.96 -4.87
N ILE A 141 -15.69 -26.54 -3.88
CA ILE A 141 -16.27 -26.90 -2.58
C ILE A 141 -15.64 -26.00 -1.51
N PHE A 142 -16.49 -25.27 -0.80
CA PHE A 142 -16.15 -24.54 0.42
C PHE A 142 -16.64 -25.35 1.61
N GLN A 143 -15.75 -25.76 2.47
CA GLN A 143 -16.08 -26.60 3.63
C GLN A 143 -15.17 -26.34 4.81
N GLN A 144 -15.63 -26.69 5.98
CA GLN A 144 -14.84 -26.72 7.19
C GLN A 144 -13.81 -27.86 7.11
N THR A 145 -12.59 -27.59 7.54
CA THR A 145 -11.50 -28.57 7.53
C THR A 145 -11.65 -29.52 8.71
N ALA A 146 -11.74 -30.80 8.44
CA ALA A 146 -11.79 -31.85 9.47
C ALA A 146 -10.37 -32.25 9.88
N PHE A 147 -9.80 -31.57 10.84
CA PHE A 147 -8.46 -31.92 11.36
C PHE A 147 -8.45 -33.20 12.16
N LEU A 148 -7.35 -33.92 12.08
CA LEU A 148 -7.07 -35.16 12.83
C LEU A 148 -5.95 -34.89 13.82
N GLN A 149 -6.02 -35.60 14.96
CA GLN A 149 -4.90 -35.61 15.90
C GLN A 149 -3.76 -36.46 15.35
N SER A 150 -2.54 -36.19 15.82
CA SER A 150 -1.32 -36.86 15.36
C SER A 150 -1.30 -38.39 15.62
N ASP A 151 -2.21 -38.92 16.42
CA ASP A 151 -2.41 -40.37 16.64
C ASP A 151 -3.46 -40.98 15.70
N GLY A 152 -4.08 -40.16 14.86
CA GLY A 152 -5.14 -40.57 13.94
C GLY A 152 -6.46 -40.97 14.63
N SER A 153 -6.57 -40.81 15.93
CA SER A 153 -7.64 -41.42 16.74
C SER A 153 -8.91 -40.59 16.85
N SER A 154 -8.88 -39.29 16.59
CA SER A 154 -10.09 -38.46 16.66
C SER A 154 -9.91 -37.14 15.95
N ALA A 155 -11.03 -36.63 15.38
CA ALA A 155 -11.11 -35.26 14.92
C ALA A 155 -10.75 -34.31 16.07
N PHE A 156 -9.98 -33.29 15.77
CA PHE A 156 -9.90 -32.13 16.64
C PHE A 156 -11.31 -31.59 16.89
N GLY A 157 -11.59 -31.20 18.12
CA GLY A 157 -12.68 -30.28 18.38
C GLY A 157 -12.49 -28.99 17.64
N ALA A 158 -13.35 -28.02 17.87
CA ALA A 158 -13.33 -26.73 17.14
C ALA A 158 -11.92 -26.09 17.13
N PHE A 159 -11.12 -26.41 16.09
CA PHE A 159 -9.79 -25.85 15.89
C PHE A 159 -9.89 -24.59 15.04
N ARG A 160 -9.46 -23.46 15.60
CA ARG A 160 -9.47 -22.16 14.96
C ARG A 160 -8.07 -21.58 14.99
N ALA A 161 -7.72 -20.83 13.96
CA ALA A 161 -6.47 -20.07 13.94
C ALA A 161 -6.69 -18.71 13.32
N ARG A 162 -5.99 -17.72 13.84
CA ARG A 162 -6.04 -16.36 13.30
C ARG A 162 -5.20 -16.23 12.04
N TYR A 163 -4.08 -16.91 11.99
CA TYR A 163 -3.14 -16.87 10.87
C TYR A 163 -2.86 -18.28 10.39
N CYS A 164 -2.79 -18.41 9.05
CA CYS A 164 -2.38 -19.62 8.37
C CYS A 164 -1.43 -19.27 7.23
N ILE A 165 -0.33 -20.00 7.13
CA ILE A 165 0.61 -19.95 6.02
C ILE A 165 1.08 -21.36 5.68
N VAL A 166 1.39 -21.62 4.42
CA VAL A 166 1.89 -22.90 3.95
C VAL A 166 3.33 -22.71 3.44
N ASP A 167 4.22 -23.53 3.95
CA ASP A 167 5.60 -23.56 3.52
C ASP A 167 6.17 -24.97 3.65
N ASN A 168 7.00 -25.37 2.72
CA ASN A 168 7.73 -26.64 2.71
C ASN A 168 6.81 -27.85 3.02
N GLU A 169 5.67 -27.93 2.34
CA GLU A 169 4.64 -28.98 2.48
C GLU A 169 4.06 -29.09 3.92
N ARG A 170 4.07 -28.00 4.67
CA ARG A 170 3.45 -27.88 5.99
C ARG A 170 2.52 -26.67 6.03
N ALA A 171 1.41 -26.83 6.74
CA ALA A 171 0.58 -25.70 7.14
C ALA A 171 0.97 -25.25 8.55
N PHE A 172 1.22 -23.96 8.72
CA PHE A 172 1.52 -23.33 9.98
C PHE A 172 0.33 -22.50 10.43
N PHE A 173 -0.11 -22.74 11.66
CA PHE A 173 -1.24 -22.06 12.27
C PHE A 173 -0.78 -21.30 13.51
N ALA A 174 -1.21 -20.07 13.68
CA ALA A 174 -0.81 -19.26 14.82
C ALA A 174 -1.96 -18.50 15.44
N ASN A 175 -1.83 -18.20 16.74
CA ASN A 175 -2.87 -17.59 17.55
C ASN A 175 -4.14 -18.45 17.49
N ILE A 176 -4.07 -19.61 18.12
CA ILE A 176 -5.06 -20.66 17.98
C ILE A 176 -6.08 -20.68 19.11
N HIS A 177 -7.24 -21.25 18.82
CA HIS A 177 -8.25 -21.66 19.77
C HIS A 177 -8.49 -23.17 19.60
N ASP A 178 -8.31 -23.93 20.66
CA ASP A 178 -8.45 -25.38 20.66
C ASP A 178 -9.19 -25.86 21.91
N ASN A 179 -10.15 -26.75 21.74
CA ASN A 179 -10.92 -27.36 22.84
C ASN A 179 -11.51 -26.35 23.85
N GLY A 180 -11.97 -25.19 23.36
CA GLY A 180 -12.57 -24.14 24.20
C GLY A 180 -11.58 -23.25 24.94
N ALA A 181 -10.27 -23.37 24.68
CA ALA A 181 -9.22 -22.55 25.26
C ALA A 181 -8.48 -21.74 24.19
N ASP A 182 -8.09 -20.51 24.54
CA ASP A 182 -7.29 -19.62 23.68
C ASP A 182 -5.80 -19.79 23.96
N PHE A 183 -5.03 -20.03 22.91
CA PHE A 183 -3.57 -20.14 22.93
C PHE A 183 -2.96 -19.10 21.98
N PRO A 184 -3.03 -17.80 22.32
CA PRO A 184 -2.63 -16.75 21.40
C PRO A 184 -1.12 -16.74 21.10
N HIS A 185 -0.32 -17.40 21.92
CA HIS A 185 1.14 -17.47 21.84
C HIS A 185 1.66 -18.78 21.21
N LEU A 186 0.77 -19.64 20.72
CA LEU A 186 1.20 -20.89 20.10
C LEU A 186 1.31 -20.76 18.57
N LEU A 187 2.37 -21.36 18.05
CA LEU A 187 2.56 -21.72 16.66
C LEU A 187 2.41 -23.24 16.55
N VAL A 188 1.55 -23.69 15.66
CA VAL A 188 1.26 -25.10 15.40
C VAL A 188 1.58 -25.42 13.96
N SER A 189 2.19 -26.55 13.68
CA SER A 189 2.45 -27.06 12.34
C SER A 189 1.67 -28.34 12.09
N SER A 190 1.22 -28.51 10.85
CA SER A 190 0.71 -29.80 10.37
C SER A 190 1.84 -30.82 10.18
N GLU A 191 1.45 -32.08 9.95
CA GLU A 191 2.34 -33.08 9.37
C GLU A 191 2.82 -32.62 7.98
N ARG A 192 4.04 -33.04 7.61
CA ARG A 192 4.56 -32.75 6.29
C ARG A 192 3.84 -33.59 5.23
N GLY A 193 3.35 -32.94 4.19
CA GLY A 193 2.59 -33.59 3.13
C GLY A 193 1.12 -33.84 3.47
N ASP A 194 0.68 -33.61 4.72
CA ASP A 194 -0.72 -33.73 5.14
C ASP A 194 -1.13 -32.58 6.08
N TYR A 195 -1.87 -31.60 5.54
CA TYR A 195 -2.35 -30.47 6.35
C TYR A 195 -3.46 -30.83 7.32
N LEU A 196 -4.11 -31.98 7.17
CA LEU A 196 -5.21 -32.41 8.04
C LEU A 196 -4.72 -32.90 9.40
N VAL A 197 -3.48 -33.38 9.48
CA VAL A 197 -2.92 -33.93 10.74
C VAL A 197 -2.17 -32.82 11.47
N VAL A 198 -2.68 -32.43 12.64
CA VAL A 198 -2.09 -31.37 13.49
C VAL A 198 -1.81 -31.91 14.91
N SER A 199 -0.90 -31.25 15.62
CA SER A 199 -0.57 -31.62 17.00
C SER A 199 -1.54 -30.97 17.97
N ALA A 200 -1.96 -31.72 18.99
CA ALA A 200 -2.67 -31.16 20.13
C ALA A 200 -1.74 -30.27 20.98
N SER A 201 -2.31 -29.22 21.60
CA SER A 201 -1.58 -28.22 22.39
C SER A 201 -0.85 -28.74 23.62
N ASP A 202 -1.10 -30.00 24.00
CA ASP A 202 -0.60 -30.66 25.21
C ASP A 202 0.48 -31.76 24.96
N ARG A 203 0.87 -32.00 23.70
CA ARG A 203 1.86 -33.02 23.36
C ARG A 203 3.26 -32.45 23.12
N PRO A 204 4.27 -32.92 23.87
CA PRO A 204 5.65 -32.49 23.62
C PRO A 204 6.22 -33.08 22.33
N ALA A 205 6.95 -32.24 21.58
CA ALA A 205 7.58 -32.56 20.29
C ALA A 205 8.59 -33.75 20.35
N SER A 206 9.07 -34.15 21.55
CA SER A 206 10.17 -35.10 21.74
C SER A 206 9.89 -36.55 21.36
N THR A 207 8.63 -36.91 21.05
CA THR A 207 8.23 -38.29 20.71
C THR A 207 7.86 -38.46 19.23
N LEU A 208 8.03 -37.41 18.41
CA LEU A 208 7.51 -37.37 17.06
C LEU A 208 8.56 -37.75 16.01
N GLY A 209 8.12 -38.29 14.88
CA GLY A 209 8.93 -38.50 13.70
C GLY A 209 9.34 -37.17 13.05
N ASP A 210 10.23 -37.18 12.06
CA ASP A 210 10.74 -35.98 11.42
C ASP A 210 9.64 -35.19 10.68
N ASP A 211 8.66 -35.91 10.11
CA ASP A 211 7.53 -35.30 9.38
C ASP A 211 6.31 -35.02 10.26
N ALA A 212 6.34 -35.42 11.54
CA ALA A 212 5.20 -35.29 12.44
C ALA A 212 4.76 -33.81 12.65
N PRO A 213 3.49 -33.60 13.01
CA PRO A 213 3.03 -32.28 13.43
C PRO A 213 3.61 -31.93 14.82
N TRP A 214 3.72 -30.63 15.09
CA TRP A 214 4.26 -30.13 16.35
C TRP A 214 3.64 -28.81 16.75
N PHE A 215 3.89 -28.36 17.99
CA PHE A 215 3.57 -27.00 18.43
C PHE A 215 4.74 -26.39 19.19
N LEU A 216 4.82 -25.05 19.13
CA LEU A 216 5.88 -24.31 19.78
C LEU A 216 5.31 -23.04 20.42
N PRO A 217 5.46 -22.88 21.75
CA PRO A 217 5.08 -21.64 22.41
C PRO A 217 6.10 -20.54 22.12
N MET A 218 5.62 -19.34 21.92
CA MET A 218 6.49 -18.17 21.78
C MET A 218 7.29 -17.90 23.06
N PRO A 219 8.58 -17.57 22.95
CA PRO A 219 9.45 -17.37 24.12
C PRO A 219 8.94 -16.32 25.11
N GLN A 220 8.29 -15.28 24.63
CA GLN A 220 7.75 -14.20 25.47
C GLN A 220 6.30 -14.44 25.91
N LEU A 221 5.66 -15.54 25.46
CA LEU A 221 4.25 -15.88 25.72
C LEU A 221 3.27 -14.75 25.33
N LYS A 222 3.67 -13.86 24.41
CA LYS A 222 2.81 -12.81 23.87
C LYS A 222 2.00 -13.33 22.69
N SER A 223 0.90 -12.65 22.42
CA SER A 223 0.04 -12.99 21.29
C SER A 223 0.79 -12.89 19.97
N ILE A 224 0.71 -13.92 19.13
CA ILE A 224 1.19 -13.85 17.74
C ILE A 224 0.20 -12.99 16.97
N ASN A 225 0.73 -11.99 16.23
CA ASN A 225 -0.07 -11.06 15.45
C ASN A 225 0.36 -10.96 13.97
N GLY A 226 1.21 -11.87 13.52
CA GLY A 226 1.57 -12.00 12.12
C GLY A 226 2.49 -13.16 11.85
N LEU A 227 2.31 -13.78 10.68
CA LEU A 227 3.22 -14.73 10.07
C LEU A 227 3.67 -14.18 8.73
N ALA A 228 4.95 -14.31 8.43
CA ALA A 228 5.51 -13.91 7.15
C ALA A 228 6.60 -14.89 6.72
N PHE A 229 6.55 -15.34 5.47
CA PHE A 229 7.60 -16.16 4.90
C PHE A 229 8.47 -15.30 3.97
N SER A 230 9.73 -15.13 4.33
CA SER A 230 10.72 -14.41 3.54
C SER A 230 12.12 -14.92 3.85
N PHE A 231 13.08 -14.71 2.97
CA PHE A 231 14.48 -15.17 3.10
C PHE A 231 14.64 -16.68 3.29
N GLY A 232 13.64 -17.48 2.91
CA GLY A 232 13.65 -18.93 3.17
C GLY A 232 13.39 -19.31 4.62
N VAL A 233 12.87 -18.38 5.44
CA VAL A 233 12.50 -18.63 6.84
C VAL A 233 11.10 -18.13 7.13
N LEU A 234 10.42 -18.80 8.05
CA LEU A 234 9.15 -18.33 8.60
C LEU A 234 9.43 -17.36 9.76
N ALA A 235 9.06 -16.10 9.57
CA ALA A 235 9.11 -15.10 10.63
C ALA A 235 7.77 -15.03 11.35
N VAL A 236 7.83 -14.99 12.68
CA VAL A 236 6.68 -14.93 13.57
C VAL A 236 6.74 -13.64 14.37
N SER A 237 5.74 -12.80 14.21
CA SER A 237 5.62 -11.53 14.95
C SER A 237 4.81 -11.71 16.21
N GLN A 238 5.28 -11.13 17.31
CA GLN A 238 4.53 -11.05 18.57
C GLN A 238 4.07 -9.63 18.84
N GLU A 239 2.89 -9.47 19.43
CA GLU A 239 2.34 -8.17 19.78
C GLU A 239 3.22 -7.45 20.81
N ALA A 240 3.69 -6.23 20.48
CA ALA A 240 4.62 -5.46 21.31
C ALA A 240 5.81 -6.30 21.82
N GLY A 241 6.32 -7.18 20.95
CA GLY A 241 7.38 -8.11 21.26
C GLY A 241 8.40 -8.24 20.14
N ALA A 242 9.21 -9.30 20.21
CA ALA A 242 10.21 -9.60 19.22
C ALA A 242 9.60 -10.22 17.94
N PHE A 243 10.36 -10.18 16.86
CA PHE A 243 10.23 -11.12 15.77
C PHE A 243 11.12 -12.33 16.03
N GLU A 244 10.55 -13.51 15.87
CA GLU A 244 11.25 -14.77 15.94
C GLU A 244 11.29 -15.41 14.55
N LYS A 245 12.36 -16.11 14.23
CA LYS A 245 12.42 -16.96 13.03
C LYS A 245 12.33 -18.41 13.42
N LEU A 246 11.55 -19.16 12.66
CA LEU A 246 11.55 -20.60 12.77
C LEU A 246 12.79 -21.14 12.05
N THR A 247 13.60 -21.89 12.77
CA THR A 247 14.76 -22.62 12.26
C THR A 247 14.54 -24.11 12.35
N GLY A 248 15.30 -24.89 11.58
CA GLY A 248 15.10 -26.34 11.47
C GLY A 248 14.27 -26.70 10.23
N SER A 249 14.21 -28.01 9.96
CA SER A 249 13.48 -28.56 8.82
C SER A 249 12.54 -29.71 9.19
N THR A 250 12.70 -30.24 10.38
CA THR A 250 11.94 -31.38 10.90
C THR A 250 11.30 -31.05 12.25
N ALA A 251 10.28 -31.81 12.63
CA ALA A 251 9.59 -31.61 13.92
C ALA A 251 10.52 -31.71 15.14
N LYS A 252 11.65 -32.39 15.01
CA LYS A 252 12.62 -32.59 16.09
C LYS A 252 13.60 -31.42 16.26
N ASP A 253 13.90 -30.73 15.20
CA ASP A 253 14.92 -29.68 15.19
C ASP A 253 14.34 -28.26 15.06
N PHE A 254 13.02 -28.14 14.98
CA PHE A 254 12.38 -26.84 14.97
C PHE A 254 12.67 -26.05 16.26
N ALA A 255 13.18 -24.85 16.09
CA ALA A 255 13.45 -23.91 17.17
C ALA A 255 13.05 -22.50 16.75
N LEU A 256 12.75 -21.65 17.72
CA LEU A 256 12.52 -20.24 17.51
C LEU A 256 13.76 -19.47 17.94
N ASP A 257 14.40 -18.86 16.96
CA ASP A 257 15.52 -17.96 17.18
C ASP A 257 15.07 -16.51 17.05
N LYS A 258 15.54 -15.67 17.95
CA LYS A 258 15.24 -14.25 17.93
C LYS A 258 15.80 -13.61 16.66
N LEU A 259 14.93 -13.00 15.86
CA LEU A 259 15.29 -12.27 14.66
C LEU A 259 15.53 -10.79 14.95
N HIS A 260 14.63 -10.17 15.72
CA HIS A 260 14.70 -8.77 16.07
C HIS A 260 14.03 -8.50 17.41
N ASP A 261 14.66 -7.64 18.22
CA ASP A 261 14.17 -7.22 19.54
C ASP A 261 13.63 -5.79 19.45
N GLY A 262 12.47 -5.66 18.85
CA GLY A 262 11.86 -4.36 18.60
C GLY A 262 10.50 -4.20 19.24
N SER A 263 9.74 -3.23 18.75
CA SER A 263 8.37 -2.95 19.20
C SER A 263 7.35 -3.99 18.73
N GLY A 264 7.76 -4.92 17.87
CA GLY A 264 6.88 -5.90 17.23
C GLY A 264 5.80 -5.26 16.35
N ALA A 265 5.16 -6.07 15.56
CA ALA A 265 4.04 -5.60 14.76
C ALA A 265 2.82 -5.31 15.64
N ARG A 266 1.99 -4.36 15.23
CA ARG A 266 0.75 -4.03 15.92
C ARG A 266 -0.41 -3.90 14.94
N GLY A 267 -1.48 -4.61 15.26
CA GLY A 267 -2.62 -4.80 14.37
C GLY A 267 -2.65 -6.22 13.79
N ARG A 268 -3.83 -6.65 13.39
CA ARG A 268 -4.06 -8.04 12.95
C ARG A 268 -3.50 -8.35 11.57
N GLU A 269 -3.31 -7.35 10.75
CA GLU A 269 -2.83 -7.45 9.37
C GLU A 269 -1.67 -6.47 9.15
N SER A 270 -0.80 -6.36 10.14
CA SER A 270 0.27 -5.36 10.16
C SER A 270 1.63 -5.89 9.71
N VAL A 271 1.68 -7.11 9.18
CA VAL A 271 2.91 -7.75 8.68
C VAL A 271 2.70 -8.18 7.24
N VAL A 272 3.60 -7.82 6.36
CA VAL A 272 3.62 -8.28 4.96
C VAL A 272 5.03 -8.67 4.54
N ALA A 273 5.13 -9.78 3.82
CA ALA A 273 6.38 -10.24 3.23
C ALA A 273 6.50 -9.82 1.77
N THR A 274 7.71 -9.49 1.38
CA THR A 274 8.14 -9.36 -0.01
C THR A 274 9.18 -10.44 -0.32
N SER A 275 9.74 -10.44 -1.52
CA SER A 275 10.78 -11.41 -1.88
C SER A 275 12.03 -11.30 -1.00
N ASN A 276 12.39 -10.08 -0.54
CA ASN A 276 13.65 -9.79 0.14
C ASN A 276 13.48 -8.92 1.39
N ASP A 277 12.26 -8.81 1.92
CA ASP A 277 12.01 -7.95 3.06
C ASP A 277 10.71 -8.34 3.77
N ILE A 278 10.58 -7.96 5.04
CA ILE A 278 9.34 -8.04 5.81
C ILE A 278 9.04 -6.64 6.32
N PHE A 279 7.94 -6.09 5.85
CA PHE A 279 7.45 -4.80 6.34
C PHE A 279 6.42 -5.02 7.44
N TYR A 280 6.49 -4.22 8.48
CA TYR A 280 5.53 -4.29 9.57
C TYR A 280 5.18 -2.92 10.15
N GLY A 281 3.95 -2.82 10.61
CA GLY A 281 3.44 -1.63 11.29
C GLY A 281 3.63 -1.74 12.80
N SER A 282 4.38 -0.80 13.38
CA SER A 282 4.49 -0.60 14.82
C SER A 282 3.86 0.74 15.21
N PRO A 283 3.66 1.04 16.50
CA PRO A 283 3.03 2.30 16.90
C PRO A 283 3.76 3.53 16.37
N GLY A 284 3.12 4.27 15.47
CA GLY A 284 3.66 5.49 14.86
C GLY A 284 4.82 5.28 13.88
N LYS A 285 5.00 4.05 13.37
CA LYS A 285 6.09 3.72 12.45
C LYS A 285 5.70 2.63 11.47
N ILE A 286 6.40 2.58 10.35
CA ILE A 286 6.49 1.44 9.45
C ILE A 286 7.96 1.05 9.37
N GLU A 287 8.23 -0.19 9.66
CA GLU A 287 9.59 -0.73 9.83
C GLU A 287 9.81 -1.90 8.88
N SER A 288 11.07 -2.19 8.59
CA SER A 288 11.51 -3.29 7.73
C SER A 288 12.51 -4.19 8.44
N LEU A 289 12.50 -5.48 8.09
CA LEU A 289 13.48 -6.47 8.46
C LEU A 289 14.14 -6.96 7.18
N ASN A 290 15.14 -6.25 6.70
CA ASN A 290 15.80 -6.55 5.43
C ASN A 290 16.92 -7.58 5.63
N ALA A 291 16.99 -8.59 4.74
CA ALA A 291 18.10 -9.53 4.74
C ALA A 291 19.37 -8.84 4.27
N THR A 292 20.43 -8.91 5.08
CA THR A 292 21.75 -8.51 4.62
C THR A 292 22.41 -9.62 3.81
N ASP A 293 23.12 -9.29 2.72
CA ASP A 293 23.79 -10.24 1.82
C ASP A 293 24.89 -11.08 2.49
N LYS A 294 25.27 -10.75 3.72
CA LYS A 294 26.31 -11.43 4.48
C LYS A 294 25.74 -12.17 5.69
N PHE A 295 25.68 -13.49 5.61
CA PHE A 295 25.46 -14.39 6.74
C PHE A 295 24.03 -14.55 7.28
N GLY A 296 22.98 -14.12 6.56
CA GLY A 296 21.60 -14.26 7.02
C GLY A 296 21.24 -13.38 8.21
N ASP A 297 22.02 -12.35 8.47
CA ASP A 297 21.67 -11.29 9.40
C ASP A 297 20.55 -10.42 8.82
N VAL A 298 19.75 -9.86 9.71
CA VAL A 298 18.65 -8.97 9.36
C VAL A 298 18.99 -7.56 9.85
N GLU A 299 18.94 -6.61 8.94
CA GLU A 299 19.04 -5.21 9.26
C GLU A 299 17.64 -4.62 9.48
N TRP A 300 17.51 -3.90 10.59
CA TRP A 300 16.28 -3.19 10.91
C TRP A 300 16.35 -1.74 10.44
N ASP A 301 15.28 -1.27 9.80
CA ASP A 301 15.18 0.12 9.34
C ASP A 301 13.80 0.72 9.60
N ASP A 302 13.79 2.00 10.01
CA ASP A 302 12.60 2.82 10.10
C ASP A 302 12.31 3.50 8.75
N LEU A 303 11.55 2.84 7.92
CA LEU A 303 11.17 3.34 6.61
C LEU A 303 10.33 4.62 6.67
N SER A 304 9.59 4.81 7.77
CA SER A 304 8.70 5.95 7.94
C SER A 304 9.35 7.21 8.49
N PHE A 305 10.66 7.20 8.67
CA PHE A 305 11.41 8.30 9.29
C PHE A 305 11.07 9.69 8.69
N LYS A 306 10.96 9.80 7.36
CA LYS A 306 10.67 11.07 6.67
C LYS A 306 9.23 11.57 6.84
N ILE A 307 8.28 10.67 7.14
CA ILE A 307 6.86 11.01 7.33
C ILE A 307 6.39 10.81 8.78
N ARG A 308 7.29 10.52 9.69
CA ARG A 308 6.95 10.23 11.09
C ARG A 308 6.07 11.30 11.75
N PRO A 309 6.26 12.62 11.56
CA PRO A 309 5.38 13.63 12.13
C PRO A 309 3.90 13.47 11.75
N ASP A 310 3.62 12.98 10.56
CA ASP A 310 2.24 12.80 10.07
C ASP A 310 1.58 11.52 10.59
N ILE A 311 2.37 10.50 10.97
CA ILE A 311 1.86 9.17 11.33
C ILE A 311 2.08 8.79 12.80
N ILE A 312 2.73 9.62 13.59
CA ILE A 312 3.14 9.31 14.98
C ILE A 312 1.96 8.96 15.91
N THR A 313 0.76 9.43 15.59
CA THR A 313 -0.46 9.17 16.38
C THR A 313 -1.09 7.82 16.08
N ASN A 314 -0.69 7.18 14.98
CA ASN A 314 -1.26 5.91 14.57
C ASN A 314 -0.75 4.79 15.47
N LYS A 315 -1.66 3.93 15.87
CA LYS A 315 -1.34 2.80 16.75
C LYS A 315 -1.36 1.48 16.02
N ASP A 316 -2.36 1.27 15.19
CA ASP A 316 -2.60 0.02 14.49
C ASP A 316 -2.62 0.25 12.98
N TRP A 317 -2.09 -0.72 12.23
CA TRP A 317 -1.95 -0.68 10.80
C TRP A 317 -2.52 -1.93 10.15
N THR A 318 -3.09 -1.76 8.96
CA THR A 318 -3.29 -2.84 8.01
C THR A 318 -2.35 -2.61 6.84
N LEU A 319 -1.48 -3.56 6.56
CA LEU A 319 -0.50 -3.50 5.49
C LEU A 319 -0.88 -4.47 4.38
N VAL A 320 -0.76 -4.02 3.14
CA VAL A 320 -1.03 -4.84 1.95
C VAL A 320 0.06 -4.60 0.92
N TYR A 321 0.77 -5.64 0.53
CA TYR A 321 1.81 -5.56 -0.50
C TYR A 321 1.29 -6.01 -1.85
N ASN A 322 1.39 -5.14 -2.86
CA ASN A 322 1.11 -5.47 -4.24
C ASN A 322 2.42 -5.72 -5.00
N PRO A 323 2.77 -6.98 -5.32
CA PRO A 323 4.05 -7.30 -5.94
C PRO A 323 4.15 -6.82 -7.40
N ARG A 324 3.03 -6.77 -8.12
CA ARG A 324 3.00 -6.27 -9.50
C ARG A 324 3.39 -4.80 -9.61
N LEU A 325 2.96 -4.01 -8.63
CA LEU A 325 3.18 -2.56 -8.62
C LEU A 325 4.36 -2.16 -7.71
N LYS A 326 4.93 -3.12 -6.97
CA LYS A 326 6.00 -2.90 -5.99
C LYS A 326 5.63 -1.80 -4.98
N ARG A 327 4.42 -1.90 -4.43
CA ARG A 327 3.87 -0.93 -3.47
C ARG A 327 3.34 -1.62 -2.24
N VAL A 328 3.61 -1.01 -1.09
CA VAL A 328 2.95 -1.37 0.17
C VAL A 328 1.94 -0.28 0.51
N TYR A 329 0.69 -0.69 0.64
CA TYR A 329 -0.41 0.16 1.08
C TYR A 329 -0.55 0.02 2.59
N CYS A 330 -0.38 1.12 3.30
CA CYS A 330 -0.45 1.19 4.75
C CYS A 330 -1.71 1.95 5.14
N PHE A 331 -2.72 1.24 5.62
CA PHE A 331 -3.99 1.79 6.07
C PHE A 331 -3.94 2.00 7.58
N PRO A 332 -3.86 3.25 8.07
CA PRO A 332 -3.94 3.52 9.49
C PRO A 332 -5.39 3.40 9.97
N THR A 333 -5.63 2.74 11.10
CA THR A 333 -6.99 2.50 11.62
C THR A 333 -7.73 3.76 12.06
N SER A 334 -7.03 4.87 12.26
CA SER A 334 -7.57 6.11 12.80
C SER A 334 -7.66 7.27 11.79
N GLN A 335 -7.22 7.06 10.55
CA GLN A 335 -7.15 8.14 9.54
C GLN A 335 -7.88 7.72 8.26
N GLN A 336 -8.45 8.70 7.57
CA GLN A 336 -9.17 8.52 6.30
C GLN A 336 -8.22 8.67 5.10
N GLU A 337 -7.06 8.05 5.19
CA GLU A 337 -6.01 8.13 4.19
C GLU A 337 -5.25 6.81 4.13
N VAL A 338 -4.54 6.57 3.05
CA VAL A 338 -3.59 5.48 2.92
C VAL A 338 -2.21 6.04 2.61
N TRP A 339 -1.20 5.53 3.29
CA TRP A 339 0.19 5.82 2.99
C TRP A 339 0.73 4.76 2.05
N VAL A 340 1.30 5.18 0.95
CA VAL A 340 1.82 4.29 -0.09
C VAL A 340 3.33 4.36 -0.10
N LEU A 341 3.95 3.23 0.21
CA LEU A 341 5.39 3.03 0.14
C LEU A 341 5.76 2.48 -1.25
N HIS A 342 6.56 3.20 -1.99
CA HIS A 342 7.11 2.77 -3.27
C HIS A 342 8.44 2.07 -3.04
N ILE A 343 8.49 0.74 -3.19
CA ILE A 343 9.67 -0.09 -2.85
C ILE A 343 10.90 0.30 -3.68
N ASP A 344 10.71 0.66 -4.94
CA ASP A 344 11.82 1.05 -5.83
C ASP A 344 12.57 2.32 -5.37
N PHE A 345 12.05 3.04 -4.38
CA PHE A 345 12.71 4.23 -3.78
C PHE A 345 13.39 3.93 -2.45
N ILE A 346 13.25 2.73 -1.90
CA ILE A 346 13.96 2.33 -0.67
C ILE A 346 15.47 2.28 -0.96
N GLY A 347 16.25 2.84 -0.04
CA GLY A 347 17.72 2.94 -0.21
C GLY A 347 18.18 4.10 -1.08
N THR A 348 17.26 4.95 -1.55
CA THR A 348 17.59 6.24 -2.17
C THR A 348 17.55 7.38 -1.15
N ASP A 349 18.16 8.52 -1.48
CA ASP A 349 18.07 9.72 -0.63
C ASP A 349 16.67 10.35 -0.61
N LEU A 350 15.81 9.96 -1.55
CA LEU A 350 14.46 10.51 -1.69
C LEU A 350 13.45 9.76 -0.80
N SER A 351 12.38 10.46 -0.41
CA SER A 351 11.28 9.83 0.32
C SER A 351 10.50 8.88 -0.60
N PRO A 352 10.31 7.62 -0.17
CA PRO A 352 9.50 6.65 -0.90
C PRO A 352 7.98 6.80 -0.68
N TRP A 353 7.55 7.77 0.12
CA TRP A 353 6.20 7.84 0.65
C TRP A 353 5.32 8.84 -0.07
N VAL A 354 4.10 8.42 -0.35
CA VAL A 354 3.02 9.27 -0.86
C VAL A 354 1.76 9.01 -0.06
N LYS A 355 1.07 10.09 0.28
CA LYS A 355 -0.25 10.01 0.89
C LYS A 355 -1.33 9.97 -0.18
N TRP A 356 -2.29 9.04 -0.07
CA TRP A 356 -3.49 9.05 -0.89
C TRP A 356 -4.71 9.35 -0.04
N THR A 357 -5.55 10.21 -0.55
CA THR A 357 -6.82 10.63 0.04
C THR A 357 -7.93 10.47 -0.98
N THR A 358 -9.16 10.40 -0.53
CA THR A 358 -10.33 10.33 -1.39
C THR A 358 -11.46 11.15 -0.79
N ARG A 359 -12.37 11.62 -1.65
CA ARG A 359 -13.64 12.22 -1.26
C ARG A 359 -14.77 11.19 -1.24
N HIS A 360 -14.50 10.00 -1.73
CA HIS A 360 -15.46 8.90 -1.76
C HIS A 360 -15.83 8.42 -0.35
N SER A 361 -17.02 7.90 -0.19
CA SER A 361 -17.55 7.44 1.10
C SER A 361 -16.74 6.33 1.76
N LEU A 362 -15.99 5.54 0.97
CA LEU A 362 -15.04 4.54 1.49
C LEU A 362 -13.92 5.17 2.34
N SER A 363 -13.51 6.41 2.04
CA SER A 363 -12.51 7.19 2.81
C SER A 363 -11.20 6.44 3.10
N PHE A 364 -10.79 5.46 2.25
CA PHE A 364 -9.69 4.53 2.51
C PHE A 364 -9.74 3.83 3.88
N GLN A 365 -10.95 3.57 4.37
CA GLN A 365 -11.19 2.76 5.57
C GLN A 365 -11.93 1.48 5.18
N PRO A 366 -11.25 0.57 4.48
CA PRO A 366 -11.87 -0.68 4.07
C PRO A 366 -12.16 -1.56 5.30
N THR A 367 -13.27 -2.27 5.26
CA THR A 367 -13.62 -3.28 6.27
C THR A 367 -12.77 -4.54 6.15
N ALA A 368 -12.32 -4.82 4.92
CA ALA A 368 -11.33 -5.85 4.59
C ALA A 368 -10.51 -5.41 3.38
N THR A 369 -9.26 -5.84 3.32
CA THR A 369 -8.38 -5.62 2.16
C THR A 369 -7.41 -6.76 1.98
N MET A 370 -7.13 -7.13 0.73
CA MET A 370 -6.15 -8.15 0.40
C MET A 370 -5.69 -8.00 -1.05
N VAL A 371 -4.47 -8.45 -1.37
CA VAL A 371 -4.05 -8.64 -2.76
C VAL A 371 -4.53 -10.01 -3.23
N CYS A 372 -5.32 -10.00 -4.30
CA CYS A 372 -5.80 -11.20 -4.96
C CYS A 372 -5.50 -11.10 -6.45
N ARG A 373 -5.47 -12.26 -7.11
CA ARG A 373 -5.52 -12.29 -8.57
C ARG A 373 -6.95 -12.10 -9.04
N ASP A 374 -7.12 -11.17 -9.99
CA ASP A 374 -8.41 -10.97 -10.66
C ASP A 374 -8.70 -12.18 -11.57
N PRO A 375 -9.85 -12.84 -11.44
CA PRO A 375 -10.19 -13.99 -12.26
C PRO A 375 -10.38 -13.65 -13.75
N VAL A 376 -10.54 -12.37 -14.11
CA VAL A 376 -10.74 -11.93 -15.50
C VAL A 376 -9.44 -11.87 -16.28
N ASP A 377 -8.41 -11.22 -15.72
CA ASP A 377 -7.15 -10.97 -16.41
C ASP A 377 -5.95 -11.70 -15.79
N GLY A 378 -6.14 -12.36 -14.65
CA GLY A 378 -5.09 -13.08 -13.91
C GLY A 378 -4.05 -12.19 -13.24
N LEU A 379 -4.22 -10.87 -13.28
CA LEU A 379 -3.30 -9.92 -12.68
C LEU A 379 -3.59 -9.72 -11.18
N GLU A 380 -2.57 -9.37 -10.43
CA GLU A 380 -2.68 -9.09 -9.00
C GLU A 380 -3.12 -7.64 -8.77
N TYR A 381 -4.24 -7.48 -8.03
CA TYR A 381 -4.77 -6.20 -7.60
C TYR A 381 -5.02 -6.19 -6.09
N THR A 382 -5.01 -5.00 -5.53
CA THR A 382 -5.47 -4.80 -4.15
C THR A 382 -6.99 -4.60 -4.17
N PHE A 383 -7.70 -5.52 -3.53
CA PHE A 383 -9.15 -5.43 -3.37
C PHE A 383 -9.48 -4.87 -2.00
N MET A 384 -10.58 -4.14 -1.94
CA MET A 384 -11.11 -3.52 -0.72
C MET A 384 -12.61 -3.76 -0.63
N GLY A 385 -13.10 -3.94 0.57
CA GLY A 385 -14.53 -4.06 0.86
C GLY A 385 -15.03 -2.94 1.76
N ASP A 386 -16.33 -2.69 1.73
CA ASP A 386 -16.97 -1.74 2.63
C ASP A 386 -18.09 -2.34 3.48
N ALA A 387 -18.67 -1.50 4.34
CA ALA A 387 -19.72 -1.88 5.28
C ALA A 387 -21.09 -2.15 4.63
N VAL A 388 -21.27 -1.81 3.35
CA VAL A 388 -22.51 -1.98 2.60
C VAL A 388 -22.40 -3.01 1.46
N GLY A 389 -21.33 -3.81 1.49
CA GLY A 389 -21.15 -4.93 0.57
C GLY A 389 -20.55 -4.57 -0.77
N LYS A 390 -20.04 -3.37 -0.95
CA LYS A 390 -19.37 -2.97 -2.18
C LYS A 390 -17.94 -3.50 -2.22
N LEU A 391 -17.57 -3.99 -3.40
CA LEU A 391 -16.24 -4.49 -3.72
C LEU A 391 -15.53 -3.48 -4.61
N TYR A 392 -14.34 -3.07 -4.18
CA TYR A 392 -13.50 -2.13 -4.92
C TYR A 392 -12.18 -2.77 -5.31
N ARG A 393 -11.66 -2.33 -6.46
CA ARG A 393 -10.32 -2.64 -6.93
C ARG A 393 -9.48 -1.36 -6.88
N LEU A 394 -8.46 -1.36 -6.05
CA LEU A 394 -7.51 -0.26 -5.96
C LEU A 394 -6.67 -0.21 -7.24
N GLU A 395 -6.32 0.98 -7.68
CA GLU A 395 -5.60 1.21 -8.93
C GLU A 395 -6.30 0.60 -10.16
N GLY A 396 -7.56 0.91 -10.27
CA GLY A 396 -8.38 0.54 -11.41
C GLY A 396 -7.94 1.21 -12.71
N SER A 397 -8.53 0.77 -13.80
CA SER A 397 -8.29 1.33 -15.15
C SER A 397 -9.26 2.47 -15.50
N GLY A 398 -10.19 2.80 -14.61
CA GLY A 398 -11.22 3.81 -14.83
C GLY A 398 -10.62 5.21 -14.99
N THR A 399 -11.23 6.01 -15.86
CA THR A 399 -10.87 7.42 -16.08
C THR A 399 -11.77 8.38 -15.30
N SER A 400 -12.76 7.83 -14.59
CA SER A 400 -13.90 8.59 -14.07
C SER A 400 -13.77 9.07 -12.62
N GLY A 401 -12.66 8.74 -11.95
CA GLY A 401 -12.45 9.05 -10.53
C GLY A 401 -12.78 7.90 -9.57
N ASP A 402 -12.57 8.12 -8.27
CA ASP A 402 -12.78 7.11 -7.23
C ASP A 402 -14.25 6.63 -7.20
N GLY A 403 -14.42 5.31 -7.19
CA GLY A 403 -15.75 4.70 -7.24
C GLY A 403 -16.56 5.06 -8.49
N GLY A 404 -15.90 5.54 -9.55
CA GLY A 404 -16.53 5.94 -10.81
C GLY A 404 -17.08 7.37 -10.84
N THR A 405 -17.03 8.14 -9.76
CA THR A 405 -17.68 9.46 -9.67
C THR A 405 -16.81 10.57 -9.06
N ASP A 406 -15.95 10.23 -8.09
CA ASP A 406 -15.26 11.24 -7.29
C ASP A 406 -13.87 11.55 -7.87
N ALA A 407 -13.69 12.77 -8.35
CA ALA A 407 -12.44 13.19 -8.96
C ALA A 407 -11.24 13.04 -7.99
N VAL A 408 -10.14 12.51 -8.51
CA VAL A 408 -8.88 12.40 -7.79
C VAL A 408 -8.15 13.73 -7.89
N GLU A 409 -8.08 14.48 -6.81
CA GLU A 409 -7.33 15.74 -6.74
C GLU A 409 -5.87 15.45 -6.36
N VAL A 410 -4.95 15.78 -7.26
CA VAL A 410 -3.52 15.74 -6.98
C VAL A 410 -3.10 17.04 -6.32
N LYS A 411 -2.32 16.93 -5.25
CA LYS A 411 -1.77 18.10 -4.57
C LYS A 411 -0.31 17.88 -4.22
N ARG A 412 0.52 18.89 -4.37
CA ARG A 412 1.92 18.87 -3.97
C ARG A 412 2.41 20.25 -3.58
N VAL A 413 3.06 20.36 -2.42
CA VAL A 413 3.63 21.60 -1.89
C VAL A 413 5.14 21.47 -1.86
N SER A 414 5.84 22.41 -2.49
CA SER A 414 7.30 22.44 -2.54
C SER A 414 7.92 22.75 -1.18
N LYS A 415 9.26 22.73 -1.13
CA LYS A 415 10.02 23.35 -0.03
C LYS A 415 9.71 24.85 0.08
N ILE A 416 10.16 25.45 1.19
CA ILE A 416 10.15 26.90 1.35
C ILE A 416 11.28 27.56 0.55
N TYR A 417 10.95 28.66 -0.11
CA TYR A 417 11.87 29.60 -0.71
C TYR A 417 11.86 30.87 0.13
N ALA A 418 12.99 31.21 0.76
CA ALA A 418 13.08 32.35 1.67
C ALA A 418 13.67 33.58 0.97
N ALA A 419 13.13 34.76 1.29
CA ALA A 419 13.76 36.03 0.99
C ALA A 419 14.84 36.38 2.03
N PRO A 420 15.87 37.12 1.68
CA PRO A 420 16.75 37.73 2.65
C PRO A 420 15.96 38.74 3.50
N LEU A 421 16.01 38.59 4.82
CA LEU A 421 15.51 39.48 5.88
C LEU A 421 14.52 40.58 5.43
N ASP A 422 13.32 40.56 5.98
CA ASP A 422 12.18 41.46 5.81
C ASP A 422 11.12 41.02 4.79
N THR A 423 9.89 41.49 5.03
CA THR A 423 8.77 41.29 4.11
C THR A 423 9.01 42.01 2.81
N LYS A 424 8.99 41.28 1.71
CA LYS A 424 9.25 41.79 0.36
C LYS A 424 8.07 41.55 -0.58
N ALA A 425 7.89 42.41 -1.54
CA ALA A 425 7.05 42.10 -2.67
C ALA A 425 7.81 41.20 -3.65
N PHE A 426 7.18 40.08 -4.03
CA PHE A 426 7.72 39.12 -4.99
C PHE A 426 7.04 39.33 -6.35
N HIS A 427 7.88 39.39 -7.38
CA HIS A 427 7.42 39.26 -8.76
C HIS A 427 7.93 37.93 -9.30
N ILE A 428 7.02 36.98 -9.50
CA ILE A 428 7.34 35.63 -9.92
C ILE A 428 6.92 35.45 -11.37
N ASN A 429 7.89 35.15 -12.21
CA ASN A 429 7.66 34.81 -13.61
C ASN A 429 8.15 33.38 -13.86
N GLY A 430 7.32 32.55 -14.48
CA GLY A 430 7.69 31.15 -14.64
C GLY A 430 6.97 30.45 -15.78
N TRP A 431 7.19 29.15 -15.83
CA TRP A 431 6.55 28.28 -16.80
C TRP A 431 6.14 26.96 -16.14
N LEU A 432 5.12 26.35 -16.72
CA LEU A 432 4.63 25.02 -16.43
C LEU A 432 4.91 24.17 -17.67
N GLN A 433 5.56 23.03 -17.49
CA GLN A 433 5.80 22.08 -18.57
C GLN A 433 5.09 20.75 -18.28
N TYR A 434 4.31 20.28 -19.25
CA TYR A 434 3.55 19.04 -19.14
C TYR A 434 3.55 18.26 -20.46
N LYS A 435 3.28 16.95 -20.38
CA LYS A 435 3.05 16.12 -21.57
C LYS A 435 1.69 16.43 -22.17
N LYS A 436 1.62 16.38 -23.49
CA LYS A 436 0.36 16.52 -24.22
C LYS A 436 -0.58 15.38 -23.84
N LEU A 437 -1.81 15.74 -23.50
CA LEU A 437 -2.85 14.84 -23.07
C LEU A 437 -3.95 14.73 -24.14
N THR A 438 -4.71 13.65 -24.08
CA THR A 438 -5.92 13.46 -24.90
C THR A 438 -7.10 14.29 -24.39
N THR A 439 -7.10 14.59 -23.11
CA THR A 439 -8.15 15.33 -22.41
C THR A 439 -7.60 16.63 -21.79
N SER A 440 -8.47 17.61 -21.56
CA SER A 440 -8.11 18.84 -20.87
C SER A 440 -8.11 18.64 -19.35
N SER A 441 -7.11 19.15 -18.67
CA SER A 441 -7.02 19.20 -17.21
C SER A 441 -6.82 20.64 -16.75
N THR A 442 -7.17 20.91 -15.51
CA THR A 442 -6.93 22.22 -14.89
C THR A 442 -5.79 22.10 -13.90
N VAL A 443 -4.73 22.86 -14.11
CA VAL A 443 -3.61 22.98 -13.17
C VAL A 443 -3.75 24.29 -12.44
N LYS A 444 -3.76 24.23 -11.11
CA LYS A 444 -3.71 25.40 -10.25
C LYS A 444 -2.33 25.52 -9.65
N LEU A 445 -1.72 26.65 -9.80
CA LEU A 445 -0.49 27.04 -9.13
C LEU A 445 -0.86 28.07 -8.05
N ARG A 446 -0.59 27.72 -6.81
CA ARG A 446 -0.79 28.63 -5.68
C ARG A 446 0.55 28.89 -5.03
N PHE A 447 0.86 30.16 -4.84
CA PHE A 447 2.04 30.59 -4.11
C PHE A 447 1.58 31.02 -2.73
N LEU A 448 2.02 30.25 -1.74
CA LEU A 448 1.68 30.40 -0.33
C LEU A 448 2.76 31.26 0.31
N PHE A 449 2.46 32.50 0.58
CA PHE A 449 3.39 33.42 1.22
C PHE A 449 3.20 33.40 2.73
N SER A 450 4.28 33.62 3.46
CA SER A 450 4.24 33.76 4.93
C SER A 450 5.01 35.00 5.35
N GLY A 451 4.58 35.59 6.48
CA GLY A 451 5.09 36.84 7.03
C GLY A 451 3.95 37.71 7.57
N GLU A 452 4.29 38.84 8.17
CA GLU A 452 3.32 39.70 8.89
C GLU A 452 2.23 40.29 7.98
N HIS A 453 2.49 40.46 6.69
CA HIS A 453 1.55 40.96 5.68
C HIS A 453 1.43 40.03 4.47
N ALA A 454 1.54 38.73 4.69
CA ALA A 454 1.51 37.76 3.62
C ALA A 454 0.10 37.61 3.02
N PHE A 455 0.02 37.50 1.70
CA PHE A 455 -1.18 37.04 1.02
C PHE A 455 -0.84 36.01 -0.06
N ASP A 456 -1.70 35.02 -0.18
CA ASP A 456 -1.55 33.98 -1.19
C ASP A 456 -2.00 34.46 -2.56
N SER A 457 -1.32 33.98 -3.57
CA SER A 457 -1.68 34.26 -4.97
C SER A 457 -1.89 32.95 -5.73
N GLU A 458 -2.92 32.91 -6.55
CA GLU A 458 -3.30 31.72 -7.31
C GLU A 458 -3.37 32.00 -8.81
N LYS A 459 -2.88 31.05 -9.60
CA LYS A 459 -3.02 31.05 -11.06
C LYS A 459 -3.61 29.73 -11.54
N THR A 460 -4.74 29.81 -12.18
CA THR A 460 -5.38 28.66 -12.83
C THR A 460 -4.98 28.61 -14.30
N LEU A 461 -4.45 27.48 -14.73
CA LEU A 461 -4.01 27.25 -16.11
C LEU A 461 -4.77 26.05 -16.69
N SER A 462 -5.54 26.29 -17.73
CA SER A 462 -6.18 25.21 -18.49
C SER A 462 -5.16 24.54 -19.40
N THR A 463 -5.09 23.22 -19.37
CA THR A 463 -4.23 22.42 -20.26
C THR A 463 -4.99 21.95 -21.50
N THR A 464 -5.97 22.71 -21.98
CA THR A 464 -6.75 22.37 -23.16
C THR A 464 -5.82 21.92 -24.29
N ALA A 465 -6.01 20.71 -24.78
CA ALA A 465 -5.28 20.19 -25.91
C ALA A 465 -5.68 20.97 -27.18
N VAL A 466 -4.93 21.97 -27.52
CA VAL A 466 -5.09 22.63 -28.82
C VAL A 466 -4.46 21.71 -29.87
N ILE A 467 -5.31 20.95 -30.55
CA ILE A 467 -4.88 20.14 -31.70
C ILE A 467 -4.67 21.11 -32.85
N PHE A 468 -3.45 21.59 -33.05
CA PHE A 468 -3.09 22.27 -34.29
C PHE A 468 -2.73 21.20 -35.32
N ASN A 469 -3.68 20.89 -36.20
CA ASN A 469 -3.44 20.18 -37.45
C ASN A 469 -3.01 21.17 -38.55
N THR A 470 -1.98 21.99 -38.30
CA THR A 470 -1.45 22.83 -39.39
C THR A 470 -0.13 22.26 -39.85
N PRO A 471 -0.04 21.88 -41.13
CA PRO A 471 1.25 21.64 -41.75
C PRO A 471 2.03 22.96 -41.83
N TYR A 472 3.32 22.89 -41.99
CA TYR A 472 4.29 23.98 -42.10
C TYR A 472 3.73 25.23 -42.74
N GLY A 473 3.80 26.40 -42.06
CA GLY A 473 3.54 27.70 -42.64
C GLY A 473 2.54 28.63 -41.94
N GLY A 474 1.98 28.26 -40.79
CA GLY A 474 1.04 29.12 -40.06
C GLY A 474 1.71 30.18 -39.19
N ALA A 475 1.08 31.36 -39.12
CA ALA A 475 1.56 32.52 -38.37
C ALA A 475 1.75 32.24 -36.87
N VAL A 476 2.88 32.68 -36.34
CA VAL A 476 3.20 32.61 -34.89
C VAL A 476 2.54 33.79 -34.21
N TYR A 477 1.58 33.55 -33.32
CA TYR A 477 1.03 34.59 -32.44
C TYR A 477 1.85 34.69 -31.15
N TYR A 478 2.28 35.89 -30.81
CA TYR A 478 2.90 36.21 -29.52
C TYR A 478 1.91 35.88 -28.38
N GLY A 479 2.35 35.07 -27.43
CA GLY A 479 1.50 34.63 -26.33
C GLY A 479 0.88 33.22 -26.51
N GLY A 480 1.18 32.53 -27.60
CA GLY A 480 0.73 31.18 -27.91
C GLY A 480 1.68 30.09 -27.44
N SER A 481 1.20 28.86 -27.45
CA SER A 481 1.99 27.64 -27.14
C SER A 481 2.99 27.40 -28.30
N PHE A 482 4.26 27.17 -27.96
CA PHE A 482 5.28 26.86 -28.96
C PHE A 482 5.32 25.35 -29.25
N TYR A 483 5.35 25.01 -30.54
CA TYR A 483 5.55 23.65 -31.03
C TYR A 483 6.96 23.48 -31.59
N TYR A 484 7.67 22.42 -31.17
CA TYR A 484 8.90 21.99 -31.83
C TYR A 484 8.73 20.59 -32.42
N GLY A 485 8.83 20.50 -33.75
CA GLY A 485 9.05 19.32 -34.58
C GLY A 485 7.84 18.44 -34.93
N PRO A 486 7.83 17.82 -36.10
CA PRO A 486 6.79 16.88 -36.52
C PRO A 486 7.07 15.48 -35.97
N ASN A 487 6.01 14.76 -35.60
CA ASN A 487 5.99 13.33 -35.35
C ASN A 487 6.60 12.75 -34.07
N GLN A 488 6.56 13.44 -32.91
CA GLN A 488 6.83 12.73 -31.65
C GLN A 488 5.57 12.66 -30.78
N LEU A 489 5.18 11.43 -30.43
CA LEU A 489 4.07 11.10 -29.52
C LEU A 489 4.26 11.65 -28.09
N ASN A 490 5.46 12.12 -27.75
CA ASN A 490 5.83 12.65 -26.43
C ASN A 490 6.13 14.15 -26.49
N ARG A 491 5.14 14.97 -26.83
CA ARG A 491 5.34 16.41 -26.89
C ARG A 491 5.11 17.06 -25.54
N PHE A 492 6.12 17.82 -25.06
CA PHE A 492 5.98 18.72 -23.93
C PHE A 492 5.39 20.05 -24.37
N ILE A 493 4.47 20.56 -23.59
CA ILE A 493 3.89 21.89 -23.77
C ILE A 493 4.36 22.75 -22.60
N ARG A 494 4.81 23.99 -22.92
CA ARG A 494 5.22 24.95 -21.90
C ARG A 494 4.22 26.11 -21.88
N ARG A 495 3.71 26.43 -20.69
CA ARG A 495 2.86 27.58 -20.43
C ARG A 495 3.60 28.56 -19.54
N ILE A 496 3.53 29.85 -19.88
CA ILE A 496 4.15 30.95 -19.14
C ILE A 496 3.11 31.55 -18.20
N PHE A 497 3.52 31.92 -17.00
CA PHE A 497 2.69 32.62 -16.03
C PHE A 497 3.47 33.74 -15.33
N GLY A 498 2.75 34.72 -14.79
CA GLY A 498 3.25 35.75 -13.89
C GLY A 498 2.36 35.81 -12.65
N ILE A 499 2.98 35.97 -11.49
CA ILE A 499 2.31 36.08 -10.19
C ILE A 499 3.02 37.14 -9.36
N GLU A 500 2.25 37.89 -8.61
CA GLU A 500 2.73 38.84 -7.61
C GLU A 500 2.28 38.35 -6.21
N GLY A 501 3.12 38.56 -5.22
CA GLY A 501 2.84 38.23 -3.84
C GLY A 501 3.68 39.04 -2.87
N GLN A 502 3.38 38.93 -1.59
CA GLN A 502 4.11 39.62 -0.53
C GLN A 502 4.36 38.67 0.63
N GLY A 503 5.58 38.72 1.18
CA GLY A 503 5.95 37.87 2.32
C GLY A 503 7.47 37.86 2.52
N ASN A 504 7.93 37.13 3.52
CA ASN A 504 9.36 36.88 3.74
C ASN A 504 9.80 35.52 3.19
N GLN A 505 8.85 34.67 2.87
CA GLN A 505 9.08 33.36 2.25
C GLN A 505 7.81 32.89 1.51
N PHE A 506 7.97 31.94 0.61
CA PHE A 506 6.84 31.33 -0.07
C PHE A 506 7.08 29.84 -0.37
N GLN A 507 5.98 29.13 -0.60
CA GLN A 507 5.95 27.76 -1.13
C GLN A 507 5.11 27.73 -2.39
N VAL A 508 5.40 26.77 -3.27
CA VAL A 508 4.62 26.54 -4.47
C VAL A 508 3.74 25.32 -4.26
N GLU A 509 2.44 25.53 -4.22
CA GLU A 509 1.46 24.47 -4.26
C GLU A 509 1.02 24.24 -5.70
N VAL A 510 1.13 22.99 -6.16
CA VAL A 510 0.61 22.57 -7.45
C VAL A 510 -0.56 21.64 -7.17
N SER A 511 -1.73 21.98 -7.71
CA SER A 511 -2.87 21.06 -7.68
C SER A 511 -3.41 20.83 -9.10
N VAL A 512 -3.89 19.61 -9.32
CA VAL A 512 -4.45 19.18 -10.59
C VAL A 512 -5.75 18.44 -10.32
N ASP A 513 -6.83 18.89 -10.94
CA ASP A 513 -8.09 18.15 -10.93
C ASP A 513 -7.94 16.95 -11.88
N GLY A 514 -8.03 15.75 -11.28
CA GLY A 514 -7.51 14.53 -11.81
C GLY A 514 -8.10 14.03 -13.12
N ASN A 515 -7.21 13.93 -14.06
CA ASN A 515 -7.39 13.01 -15.17
C ASN A 515 -6.13 12.14 -15.25
N ASN A 516 -6.30 10.82 -15.36
CA ASN A 516 -5.22 9.84 -15.36
C ASN A 516 -4.16 10.06 -16.46
N ASP A 517 -4.52 10.79 -17.50
CA ASP A 517 -3.63 11.08 -18.62
C ASP A 517 -2.69 12.30 -18.41
N PHE A 518 -2.77 12.95 -17.24
CA PHE A 518 -1.97 14.13 -16.96
C PHE A 518 -0.56 13.76 -16.47
N ALA A 519 0.45 14.42 -17.03
CA ALA A 519 1.82 14.32 -16.53
C ALA A 519 2.47 15.70 -16.55
N LEU A 520 2.65 16.29 -15.38
CA LEU A 520 3.41 17.53 -15.19
C LEU A 520 4.88 17.17 -14.99
N THR A 521 5.76 17.74 -15.83
CA THR A 521 7.18 17.41 -15.80
C THR A 521 8.00 18.38 -14.95
N GLU A 522 7.67 19.66 -15.00
CA GLU A 522 8.33 20.67 -14.18
C GLU A 522 7.49 21.94 -14.02
N VAL A 523 7.75 22.64 -12.93
CA VAL A 523 7.40 24.05 -12.76
C VAL A 523 8.70 24.82 -12.58
N GLY A 524 9.05 25.65 -13.53
CA GLY A 524 10.20 26.52 -13.43
C GLY A 524 9.75 27.97 -13.16
N PHE A 525 10.43 28.68 -12.28
CA PHE A 525 10.14 30.06 -11.99
C PHE A 525 11.40 30.85 -11.60
N ARG A 526 11.34 32.13 -11.85
CA ARG A 526 12.28 33.12 -11.36
C ARG A 526 11.49 34.11 -10.52
N TYR A 527 12.04 34.52 -9.40
CA TYR A 527 11.45 35.56 -8.58
C TYR A 527 12.41 36.74 -8.39
N ASP A 528 11.85 37.93 -8.46
CA ASP A 528 12.54 39.16 -8.17
C ASP A 528 11.89 39.82 -6.94
N PHE A 529 12.66 40.55 -6.17
CA PHE A 529 12.17 41.32 -5.04
C PHE A 529 12.00 42.77 -5.44
N ALA A 530 10.88 43.36 -5.11
CA ALA A 530 10.71 44.80 -5.12
C ALA A 530 10.94 45.33 -3.70
N ASP A 531 11.74 46.38 -3.62
CA ASP A 531 12.00 47.10 -2.38
C ASP A 531 10.77 47.90 -1.91
#